data_5e4732c302ca8b6781d1a1d8531a8f7c
#
_entry.id   5e4732c302ca8b6781d1a1d8531a8f7c
#
_cell.length_a   1.000
_cell.length_b   1.000
_cell.length_c   1.000
_cell.angle_alpha   90.00
_cell.angle_beta   90.00
_cell.angle_gamma   90.00
#
_symmetry.space_group_name_H-M   'P 1'
#
loop_
_entity.id
_entity.type
_entity.pdbx_description
1 polymer ?
#
loop_
_entity_poly.entity_id
_entity_poly.type
_entity_poly.pdbx_seq_one_letter_code
_entity_poly.pdbx_strand_id
1 'polypeptide(L)'
;MPHYYENVPFEIPSSWEWTTINDISKSILYGVSESAKTSGKYRLLRITDIQNNSVQWDSVPYTDFDENKAKSYLLSDSDILFARTGATVGKSYLVQGLTEEAIYASYLIRVQTYDAVLPQYLKFYFESGYYWEQIEQGSVGVGQPNVNGTILGNLHVPIPPIHEQFRIVTELSKWMGIIDIIENSQTDLQALIKQTKSKILDLAIHGKLVPQDLNDEPALDLLKHINPDFTPCDNGHYEQMPDGWTITTIKDICENINGLWKGKKEPLVNVGVIRNANFTKDFKLDYTNIEYIDVEQRAFVQRHLLNGDLIVEKSGGSDNNPVGRAILYEGKNRVFSFSNFTMVLRVKDKNIVSSKFLYYYILYKYQKGFMRSMQTQTTGLHNLILDKYLAMPLYLPPYSEQQRIIKRIEVIFNTLDTIMESL
;
A
#
# COMPACT_ATOMS: atom_id res chain seq x y z
N MET A 1 -22.84 49.69 -11.51
CA MET A 1 -23.23 49.64 -10.09
C MET A 1 -22.55 48.42 -9.48
N PRO A 2 -21.86 48.54 -8.37
CA PRO A 2 -21.31 47.35 -7.73
C PRO A 2 -22.47 46.44 -7.30
N HIS A 3 -22.47 45.21 -7.74
CA HIS A 3 -23.36 44.18 -7.22
C HIS A 3 -22.97 43.92 -5.77
N TYR A 4 -23.69 44.44 -4.81
CA TYR A 4 -23.59 44.06 -3.42
C TYR A 4 -24.10 42.62 -3.31
N TYR A 5 -23.18 41.66 -3.18
CA TYR A 5 -23.55 40.29 -2.79
C TYR A 5 -23.89 40.33 -1.29
N GLU A 6 -25.16 40.25 -0.96
CA GLU A 6 -25.61 39.98 0.40
C GLU A 6 -25.18 38.53 0.77
N ASN A 7 -24.41 38.38 1.86
CA ASN A 7 -23.87 37.10 2.40
C ASN A 7 -22.60 36.56 1.72
N VAL A 8 -21.58 37.40 1.55
CA VAL A 8 -20.23 36.87 1.27
C VAL A 8 -19.63 36.22 2.53
N PRO A 9 -18.90 35.07 2.40
CA PRO A 9 -18.48 34.29 3.54
C PRO A 9 -17.32 34.91 4.34
N PHE A 10 -16.57 35.83 3.72
CA PHE A 10 -15.45 36.55 4.34
C PHE A 10 -15.18 37.88 3.62
N GLU A 11 -14.50 38.78 4.31
CA GLU A 11 -14.05 40.04 3.74
C GLU A 11 -12.89 39.83 2.77
N ILE A 12 -12.91 40.53 1.64
CA ILE A 12 -11.84 40.55 0.64
C ILE A 12 -11.16 41.90 0.61
N PRO A 13 -9.90 42.02 0.13
CA PRO A 13 -9.24 43.29 -0.09
C PRO A 13 -10.07 44.23 -0.95
N SER A 14 -10.01 45.52 -0.72
CA SER A 14 -10.80 46.53 -1.45
C SER A 14 -10.55 46.59 -2.96
N SER A 15 -9.44 46.02 -3.41
CA SER A 15 -9.11 45.89 -4.84
C SER A 15 -9.65 44.59 -5.48
N TRP A 16 -10.26 43.70 -4.70
CA TRP A 16 -10.88 42.47 -5.18
C TRP A 16 -12.37 42.66 -5.32
N GLU A 17 -13.01 41.86 -6.17
CA GLU A 17 -14.45 41.82 -6.31
C GLU A 17 -14.99 40.39 -6.24
N TRP A 18 -16.13 40.24 -5.56
CA TRP A 18 -16.91 39.02 -5.64
C TRP A 18 -17.67 38.98 -6.97
N THR A 19 -17.67 37.83 -7.62
CA THR A 19 -18.38 37.61 -8.87
C THR A 19 -18.87 36.15 -8.93
N THR A 20 -19.48 35.77 -10.05
CA THR A 20 -19.85 34.36 -10.28
C THR A 20 -19.03 33.76 -11.43
N ILE A 21 -18.98 32.40 -11.48
CA ILE A 21 -18.34 31.73 -12.61
C ILE A 21 -18.98 32.10 -13.95
N ASN A 22 -20.29 32.33 -13.99
CA ASN A 22 -20.99 32.83 -15.19
C ASN A 22 -20.41 34.16 -15.69
N ASP A 23 -20.21 35.12 -14.77
CA ASP A 23 -19.81 36.47 -15.13
C ASP A 23 -18.38 36.56 -15.71
N ILE A 24 -17.53 35.58 -15.33
CA ILE A 24 -16.13 35.51 -15.74
C ILE A 24 -15.87 34.49 -16.85
N SER A 25 -16.90 33.81 -17.36
CA SER A 25 -16.77 32.75 -18.35
C SER A 25 -17.29 33.14 -19.72
N LYS A 26 -16.51 32.90 -20.78
CA LYS A 26 -16.94 32.97 -22.18
C LYS A 26 -17.96 31.89 -22.52
N SER A 27 -17.78 30.71 -21.92
CA SER A 27 -18.68 29.58 -22.11
C SER A 27 -18.61 28.57 -20.94
N ILE A 28 -19.78 27.97 -20.65
CA ILE A 28 -19.92 26.79 -19.77
C ILE A 28 -20.64 25.73 -20.60
N LEU A 29 -19.93 24.70 -21.03
CA LEU A 29 -20.46 23.76 -22.02
C LEU A 29 -20.28 22.29 -21.57
N TYR A 30 -21.35 21.49 -21.68
CA TYR A 30 -21.31 20.05 -21.46
C TYR A 30 -20.58 19.35 -22.61
N GLY A 31 -19.90 18.27 -22.32
CA GLY A 31 -19.28 17.44 -23.33
C GLY A 31 -20.27 16.58 -24.13
N VAL A 32 -19.73 15.74 -25.02
CA VAL A 32 -20.50 14.95 -25.96
C VAL A 32 -20.85 13.55 -25.42
N SER A 33 -21.99 13.01 -25.87
CA SER A 33 -22.46 11.65 -25.52
C SER A 33 -22.01 10.65 -26.57
N GLU A 34 -20.70 10.47 -26.71
CA GLU A 34 -20.09 9.56 -27.68
C GLU A 34 -19.43 8.36 -26.99
N SER A 35 -19.29 7.27 -27.72
CA SER A 35 -18.63 6.05 -27.25
C SER A 35 -17.13 6.10 -27.51
N ALA A 36 -16.35 5.62 -26.53
CA ALA A 36 -14.91 5.46 -26.67
C ALA A 36 -14.58 4.32 -27.68
N LYS A 37 -13.62 4.55 -28.57
CA LYS A 37 -13.13 3.64 -29.59
C LYS A 37 -11.62 3.50 -29.50
N THR A 38 -11.07 2.46 -30.09
CA THR A 38 -9.62 2.24 -30.18
C THR A 38 -8.95 3.13 -31.23
N SER A 39 -9.73 3.67 -32.18
CA SER A 39 -9.27 4.61 -33.21
C SER A 39 -10.39 5.56 -33.57
N GLY A 40 -10.07 6.73 -34.07
CA GLY A 40 -11.03 7.76 -34.47
C GLY A 40 -10.32 9.07 -34.80
N LYS A 41 -11.09 10.12 -35.10
CA LYS A 41 -10.54 11.42 -35.47
C LYS A 41 -10.12 12.25 -34.24
N TYR A 42 -10.82 12.14 -33.12
CA TYR A 42 -10.63 12.96 -31.92
C TYR A 42 -10.33 12.09 -30.72
N ARG A 43 -9.43 12.53 -29.83
CA ARG A 43 -9.34 11.98 -28.49
C ARG A 43 -10.60 12.30 -27.70
N LEU A 44 -11.18 11.33 -27.00
CA LEU A 44 -12.38 11.53 -26.15
C LEU A 44 -11.99 11.46 -24.69
N LEU A 45 -11.75 12.62 -24.08
CA LEU A 45 -11.39 12.72 -22.67
C LEU A 45 -12.58 12.37 -21.77
N ARG A 46 -12.40 11.41 -20.87
CA ARG A 46 -13.41 10.97 -19.91
C ARG A 46 -12.96 11.29 -18.47
N ILE A 47 -13.88 11.27 -17.52
CA ILE A 47 -13.55 11.44 -16.08
C ILE A 47 -12.49 10.42 -15.64
N THR A 48 -12.58 9.18 -16.12
CA THR A 48 -11.66 8.09 -15.77
C THR A 48 -10.24 8.28 -16.27
N ASP A 49 -10.03 9.10 -17.27
CA ASP A 49 -8.73 9.38 -17.86
C ASP A 49 -7.97 10.48 -17.10
N ILE A 50 -8.68 11.20 -16.20
CA ILE A 50 -8.10 12.22 -15.32
C ILE A 50 -7.70 11.58 -14.00
N GLN A 51 -6.40 11.41 -13.79
CA GLN A 51 -5.84 10.78 -12.59
C GLN A 51 -4.80 11.71 -11.96
N ASN A 52 -4.89 11.91 -10.64
CA ASN A 52 -3.96 12.77 -9.89
C ASN A 52 -3.76 14.16 -10.54
N ASN A 53 -4.87 14.79 -10.96
CA ASN A 53 -4.88 16.10 -11.62
C ASN A 53 -4.04 16.16 -12.92
N SER A 54 -3.90 15.01 -13.60
CA SER A 54 -3.11 14.82 -14.83
C SER A 54 -3.83 13.90 -15.81
N VAL A 55 -3.48 14.00 -17.09
CA VAL A 55 -3.98 13.15 -18.18
C VAL A 55 -2.80 12.60 -18.98
N GLN A 56 -2.77 11.29 -19.16
CA GLN A 56 -1.85 10.62 -20.08
C GLN A 56 -2.49 10.58 -21.48
N TRP A 57 -2.26 11.62 -22.27
CA TRP A 57 -2.95 11.84 -23.56
C TRP A 57 -2.82 10.66 -24.50
N ASP A 58 -1.69 9.97 -24.55
CA ASP A 58 -1.47 8.81 -25.40
C ASP A 58 -2.40 7.63 -25.05
N SER A 59 -2.90 7.56 -23.82
CA SER A 59 -3.82 6.52 -23.36
C SER A 59 -5.31 6.89 -23.49
N VAL A 60 -5.63 8.16 -23.77
CA VAL A 60 -7.01 8.62 -23.94
C VAL A 60 -7.61 7.96 -25.20
N PRO A 61 -8.78 7.30 -25.14
CA PRO A 61 -9.38 6.66 -26.29
C PRO A 61 -9.83 7.67 -27.35
N TYR A 62 -10.11 7.18 -28.52
CA TYR A 62 -10.62 7.96 -29.63
C TYR A 62 -12.15 7.91 -29.73
N THR A 63 -12.68 8.80 -30.57
CA THR A 63 -14.05 8.75 -31.09
C THR A 63 -14.12 9.43 -32.46
N ASP A 64 -15.19 9.16 -33.19
CA ASP A 64 -15.57 9.94 -34.35
C ASP A 64 -16.70 10.88 -33.99
N PHE A 65 -16.61 12.12 -34.47
CA PHE A 65 -17.63 13.15 -34.25
C PHE A 65 -17.74 14.04 -35.49
N ASP A 66 -18.90 14.66 -35.67
CA ASP A 66 -19.12 15.58 -36.80
C ASP A 66 -18.16 16.78 -36.69
N GLU A 67 -17.40 17.04 -37.75
CA GLU A 67 -16.36 18.06 -37.78
C GLU A 67 -16.88 19.49 -37.51
N ASN A 68 -18.07 19.80 -38.03
CA ASN A 68 -18.64 21.13 -37.85
C ASN A 68 -19.07 21.34 -36.38
N LYS A 69 -19.63 20.30 -35.76
CA LYS A 69 -20.00 20.31 -34.36
C LYS A 69 -18.78 20.26 -33.44
N ALA A 70 -17.76 19.49 -33.82
CA ALA A 70 -16.54 19.34 -33.03
C ALA A 70 -15.87 20.66 -32.69
N LYS A 71 -15.93 21.66 -33.55
CA LYS A 71 -15.33 23.00 -33.33
C LYS A 71 -15.74 23.63 -32.01
N SER A 72 -16.97 23.38 -31.54
CA SER A 72 -17.45 23.89 -30.25
C SER A 72 -16.96 23.10 -29.03
N TYR A 73 -16.48 21.86 -29.26
CA TYR A 73 -16.07 20.90 -28.20
C TYR A 73 -14.57 20.65 -28.16
N LEU A 74 -13.82 21.18 -29.15
CA LEU A 74 -12.37 21.04 -29.12
C LEU A 74 -11.82 21.67 -27.85
N LEU A 75 -10.96 20.91 -27.17
CA LEU A 75 -10.21 21.35 -26.01
C LEU A 75 -9.02 22.18 -26.44
N SER A 76 -8.71 23.15 -25.63
CA SER A 76 -7.49 23.96 -25.71
C SER A 76 -6.76 23.95 -24.38
N ASP A 77 -5.45 24.12 -24.39
CA ASP A 77 -4.70 24.36 -23.15
C ASP A 77 -5.33 25.53 -22.39
N SER A 78 -5.41 25.38 -21.10
CA SER A 78 -6.07 26.30 -20.17
C SER A 78 -7.61 26.24 -20.10
N ASP A 79 -8.28 25.36 -20.87
CA ASP A 79 -9.69 25.04 -20.58
C ASP A 79 -9.79 24.36 -19.20
N ILE A 80 -10.84 24.67 -18.44
CA ILE A 80 -11.08 24.02 -17.14
C ILE A 80 -12.25 23.05 -17.30
N LEU A 81 -12.03 21.80 -16.93
CA LEU A 81 -13.04 20.74 -16.96
C LEU A 81 -13.48 20.37 -15.55
N PHE A 82 -14.78 20.16 -15.36
CA PHE A 82 -15.40 19.75 -14.10
C PHE A 82 -16.08 18.41 -14.23
N ALA A 83 -15.85 17.53 -13.28
CA ALA A 83 -16.59 16.30 -13.12
C ALA A 83 -17.98 16.60 -12.52
N ARG A 84 -19.06 16.30 -13.27
CA ARG A 84 -20.42 16.64 -12.85
C ARG A 84 -21.12 15.56 -12.04
N THR A 85 -20.66 14.32 -12.07
CA THR A 85 -21.35 13.16 -11.45
C THR A 85 -20.38 12.18 -10.82
N GLY A 86 -20.91 11.35 -9.90
CA GLY A 86 -20.18 10.24 -9.26
C GLY A 86 -19.27 10.67 -8.11
N ALA A 87 -18.38 9.79 -7.69
CA ALA A 87 -17.47 10.01 -6.55
C ALA A 87 -16.47 11.17 -6.75
N THR A 88 -16.36 11.69 -7.97
CA THR A 88 -15.44 12.77 -8.32
C THR A 88 -16.17 14.11 -8.59
N VAL A 89 -17.46 14.18 -8.28
CA VAL A 89 -18.26 15.39 -8.51
C VAL A 89 -17.59 16.63 -7.92
N GLY A 90 -17.54 17.74 -8.67
CA GLY A 90 -16.88 18.97 -8.27
C GLY A 90 -15.36 19.00 -8.51
N LYS A 91 -14.69 17.88 -8.75
CA LYS A 91 -13.26 17.90 -9.09
C LYS A 91 -13.04 18.61 -10.42
N SER A 92 -12.05 19.50 -10.44
CA SER A 92 -11.67 20.27 -11.63
C SER A 92 -10.34 19.80 -12.19
N TYR A 93 -10.17 19.96 -13.50
CA TYR A 93 -8.93 19.68 -14.22
C TYR A 93 -8.62 20.83 -15.18
N LEU A 94 -7.41 21.37 -15.11
CA LEU A 94 -6.91 22.36 -16.06
C LEU A 94 -6.24 21.65 -17.22
N VAL A 95 -6.75 21.81 -18.43
CA VAL A 95 -6.23 21.16 -19.63
C VAL A 95 -4.83 21.66 -19.96
N GLN A 96 -3.89 20.75 -20.13
CA GLN A 96 -2.50 21.05 -20.47
C GLN A 96 -1.88 19.87 -21.25
N GLY A 97 -0.89 20.20 -22.07
CA GLY A 97 -0.10 19.22 -22.78
C GLY A 97 -0.86 18.45 -23.82
N LEU A 98 -1.84 19.07 -24.49
CA LEU A 98 -2.57 18.48 -25.62
C LEU A 98 -1.60 18.11 -26.74
N THR A 99 -1.64 16.85 -27.16
CA THR A 99 -0.81 16.33 -28.27
C THR A 99 -1.58 16.18 -29.58
N GLU A 100 -2.89 16.01 -29.49
CA GLU A 100 -3.81 15.82 -30.63
C GLU A 100 -5.13 16.56 -30.36
N GLU A 101 -5.96 16.72 -31.41
CA GLU A 101 -7.31 17.26 -31.24
C GLU A 101 -8.15 16.36 -30.31
N ALA A 102 -8.68 16.97 -29.25
CA ALA A 102 -9.47 16.29 -28.23
C ALA A 102 -10.81 16.96 -28.00
N ILE A 103 -11.83 16.15 -27.75
CA ILE A 103 -13.13 16.56 -27.23
C ILE A 103 -13.37 15.83 -25.91
N TYR A 104 -14.42 16.15 -25.19
CA TYR A 104 -14.64 15.60 -23.83
C TYR A 104 -16.05 15.01 -23.69
N ALA A 105 -16.16 13.99 -22.83
CA ALA A 105 -17.40 13.26 -22.60
C ALA A 105 -18.43 14.07 -21.81
N SER A 106 -19.71 13.77 -21.96
CA SER A 106 -20.86 14.47 -21.36
C SER A 106 -20.89 14.50 -19.84
N TYR A 107 -20.08 13.68 -19.18
CA TYR A 107 -19.87 13.71 -17.72
C TYR A 107 -18.92 14.81 -17.26
N LEU A 108 -18.35 15.57 -18.21
CA LEU A 108 -17.53 16.74 -17.96
C LEU A 108 -18.24 18.01 -18.41
N ILE A 109 -18.00 19.10 -17.69
CA ILE A 109 -18.42 20.46 -18.06
C ILE A 109 -17.16 21.27 -18.26
N ARG A 110 -17.03 21.94 -19.43
CA ARG A 110 -15.93 22.85 -19.72
C ARG A 110 -16.29 24.28 -19.36
N VAL A 111 -15.36 24.97 -18.70
CA VAL A 111 -15.42 26.41 -18.44
C VAL A 111 -14.25 27.08 -19.17
N GLN A 112 -14.56 28.09 -19.97
CA GLN A 112 -13.59 28.95 -20.64
C GLN A 112 -13.70 30.35 -20.11
N THR A 113 -12.62 30.91 -19.58
CA THR A 113 -12.63 32.25 -18.96
C THR A 113 -12.41 33.38 -19.95
N TYR A 114 -12.83 34.59 -19.59
CA TYR A 114 -12.35 35.79 -20.24
C TYR A 114 -10.86 36.04 -19.90
N ASP A 115 -10.20 36.84 -20.76
CA ASP A 115 -8.75 37.06 -20.65
C ASP A 115 -8.34 37.84 -19.40
N ALA A 116 -9.28 38.48 -18.72
CA ALA A 116 -9.08 39.16 -17.44
C ALA A 116 -8.93 38.18 -16.24
N VAL A 117 -9.21 36.91 -16.45
CA VAL A 117 -9.16 35.87 -15.40
C VAL A 117 -8.24 34.73 -15.81
N LEU A 118 -7.20 34.54 -15.04
CA LEU A 118 -6.25 33.44 -15.27
C LEU A 118 -6.89 32.10 -14.95
N PRO A 119 -6.94 31.13 -15.89
CA PRO A 119 -7.46 29.79 -15.61
C PRO A 119 -6.73 29.09 -14.46
N GLN A 120 -5.42 29.32 -14.31
CA GLN A 120 -4.61 28.76 -13.22
C GLN A 120 -5.05 29.32 -11.86
N TYR A 121 -5.43 30.60 -11.77
CA TYR A 121 -5.97 31.20 -10.56
C TYR A 121 -7.28 30.49 -10.14
N LEU A 122 -8.19 30.32 -11.10
CA LEU A 122 -9.44 29.59 -10.85
C LEU A 122 -9.20 28.13 -10.48
N LYS A 123 -8.23 27.50 -11.10
CA LYS A 123 -7.88 26.11 -10.74
C LYS A 123 -7.47 26.00 -9.27
N PHE A 124 -6.66 26.92 -8.74
CA PHE A 124 -6.34 26.98 -7.31
C PHE A 124 -7.55 27.30 -6.45
N TYR A 125 -8.41 28.22 -6.89
CA TYR A 125 -9.64 28.52 -6.20
C TYR A 125 -10.54 27.28 -6.08
N PHE A 126 -10.67 26.46 -7.11
CA PHE A 126 -11.45 25.21 -7.12
C PHE A 126 -10.88 24.09 -6.24
N GLU A 127 -9.77 24.30 -5.59
CA GLU A 127 -9.20 23.42 -4.57
C GLU A 127 -9.42 23.95 -3.15
N SER A 128 -9.97 25.18 -3.02
CA SER A 128 -10.19 25.82 -1.72
C SER A 128 -11.37 25.24 -0.94
N GLY A 129 -11.32 25.39 0.40
CA GLY A 129 -12.42 24.96 1.28
C GLY A 129 -13.75 25.62 0.93
N TYR A 130 -13.73 26.94 0.62
CA TYR A 130 -14.95 27.65 0.27
C TYR A 130 -15.60 27.17 -1.04
N TYR A 131 -14.81 26.82 -2.04
CA TYR A 131 -15.35 26.19 -3.25
C TYR A 131 -16.07 24.88 -2.90
N TRP A 132 -15.46 24.03 -2.10
CA TRP A 132 -16.05 22.75 -1.72
C TRP A 132 -17.31 22.89 -0.86
N GLU A 133 -17.38 23.89 0.03
CA GLU A 133 -18.60 24.21 0.77
C GLU A 133 -19.76 24.56 -0.18
N GLN A 134 -19.50 25.34 -1.21
CA GLN A 134 -20.51 25.69 -2.22
C GLN A 134 -20.94 24.48 -3.06
N ILE A 135 -20.00 23.58 -3.41
CA ILE A 135 -20.31 22.33 -4.12
C ILE A 135 -21.18 21.42 -3.25
N GLU A 136 -20.88 21.26 -1.97
CA GLU A 136 -21.66 20.45 -1.04
C GLU A 136 -23.09 21.01 -0.87
N GLN A 137 -23.23 22.31 -0.71
CA GLN A 137 -24.53 22.96 -0.58
C GLN A 137 -25.35 22.93 -1.88
N GLY A 138 -24.70 23.03 -3.02
CA GLY A 138 -25.33 23.06 -4.34
C GLY A 138 -25.60 21.67 -4.94
N SER A 139 -24.93 20.62 -4.46
CA SER A 139 -25.11 19.29 -5.04
C SER A 139 -26.46 18.68 -4.66
N VAL A 140 -27.30 18.40 -5.67
CA VAL A 140 -28.63 17.84 -5.50
C VAL A 140 -28.60 16.33 -5.75
N GLY A 141 -29.16 15.55 -4.81
CA GLY A 141 -29.40 14.10 -4.98
C GLY A 141 -28.99 13.26 -3.80
N VAL A 142 -29.97 12.54 -3.21
CA VAL A 142 -29.73 11.51 -2.20
C VAL A 142 -29.24 10.26 -2.93
N GLY A 143 -27.92 9.97 -2.85
CA GLY A 143 -27.33 8.74 -3.40
C GLY A 143 -26.38 8.95 -4.61
N GLN A 144 -26.55 9.98 -5.43
CA GLN A 144 -25.62 10.31 -6.50
C GLN A 144 -25.52 11.84 -6.65
N PRO A 145 -24.56 12.51 -6.00
CA PRO A 145 -24.36 13.95 -6.13
C PRO A 145 -24.16 14.35 -7.59
N ASN A 146 -24.79 15.44 -8.01
CA ASN A 146 -24.68 15.98 -9.36
C ASN A 146 -24.57 17.51 -9.32
N VAL A 147 -23.55 18.05 -9.98
CA VAL A 147 -23.35 19.47 -10.22
C VAL A 147 -23.63 19.76 -11.68
N ASN A 148 -24.64 20.55 -11.96
CA ASN A 148 -24.98 20.98 -13.32
C ASN A 148 -24.32 22.33 -13.66
N GLY A 149 -24.40 22.75 -14.94
CA GLY A 149 -23.80 23.98 -15.43
C GLY A 149 -24.38 25.23 -14.75
N THR A 150 -25.66 25.21 -14.31
CA THR A 150 -26.29 26.33 -13.59
C THR A 150 -25.71 26.46 -12.18
N ILE A 151 -25.60 25.34 -11.46
CA ILE A 151 -24.97 25.33 -10.12
C ILE A 151 -23.52 25.81 -10.23
N LEU A 152 -22.73 25.22 -11.17
CA LEU A 152 -21.35 25.61 -11.40
C LEU A 152 -21.22 27.09 -11.75
N GLY A 153 -22.10 27.62 -12.64
CA GLY A 153 -22.08 28.99 -13.08
C GLY A 153 -22.41 29.99 -11.97
N ASN A 154 -23.22 29.61 -11.00
CA ASN A 154 -23.64 30.46 -9.88
C ASN A 154 -22.66 30.42 -8.67
N LEU A 155 -21.60 29.64 -8.72
CA LEU A 155 -20.60 29.64 -7.66
C LEU A 155 -19.94 31.01 -7.55
N HIS A 156 -19.84 31.52 -6.33
CA HIS A 156 -19.18 32.78 -6.03
C HIS A 156 -17.68 32.62 -5.99
N VAL A 157 -16.96 33.53 -6.61
CA VAL A 157 -15.49 33.52 -6.66
C VAL A 157 -14.98 34.95 -6.41
N PRO A 158 -13.95 35.13 -5.54
CA PRO A 158 -13.30 36.43 -5.39
C PRO A 158 -12.25 36.61 -6.47
N ILE A 159 -12.28 37.71 -7.19
CA ILE A 159 -11.36 37.99 -8.30
C ILE A 159 -10.46 39.18 -7.95
N PRO A 160 -9.14 38.93 -7.81
CA PRO A 160 -8.11 39.97 -7.69
C PRO A 160 -7.85 40.65 -9.04
N PRO A 161 -7.21 41.85 -9.04
CA PRO A 161 -6.64 42.41 -10.26
C PRO A 161 -5.68 41.42 -10.94
N ILE A 162 -5.63 41.45 -12.29
CA ILE A 162 -4.91 40.45 -13.09
C ILE A 162 -3.43 40.27 -12.67
N HIS A 163 -2.73 41.38 -12.36
CA HIS A 163 -1.35 41.30 -11.88
C HIS A 163 -1.21 40.60 -10.51
N GLU A 164 -2.25 40.65 -9.68
CA GLU A 164 -2.28 39.98 -8.41
C GLU A 164 -2.62 38.50 -8.58
N GLN A 165 -3.51 38.15 -9.52
CA GLN A 165 -3.71 36.74 -9.92
C GLN A 165 -2.39 36.09 -10.33
N PHE A 166 -1.57 36.76 -11.14
CA PHE A 166 -0.24 36.27 -11.53
C PHE A 166 0.68 36.03 -10.33
N ARG A 167 0.71 36.97 -9.36
CA ARG A 167 1.54 36.82 -8.15
C ARG A 167 1.06 35.62 -7.31
N ILE A 168 -0.25 35.50 -7.13
CA ILE A 168 -0.87 34.39 -6.38
C ILE A 168 -0.55 33.04 -7.04
N VAL A 169 -0.77 32.95 -8.36
CA VAL A 169 -0.47 31.72 -9.13
C VAL A 169 1.01 31.35 -9.03
N THR A 170 1.90 32.33 -9.18
CA THR A 170 3.35 32.09 -9.09
C THR A 170 3.75 31.56 -7.72
N GLU A 171 3.25 32.19 -6.65
CA GLU A 171 3.63 31.78 -5.29
C GLU A 171 3.00 30.44 -4.92
N LEU A 172 1.72 30.20 -5.24
CA LEU A 172 1.08 28.92 -5.00
C LEU A 172 1.73 27.79 -5.78
N SER A 173 2.05 27.99 -7.07
CA SER A 173 2.74 26.98 -7.89
C SER A 173 4.12 26.61 -7.30
N LYS A 174 4.86 27.58 -6.76
CA LYS A 174 6.11 27.33 -6.06
C LYS A 174 5.92 26.45 -4.83
N TRP A 175 4.94 26.80 -3.98
CA TRP A 175 4.68 26.01 -2.77
C TRP A 175 4.18 24.61 -3.07
N MET A 176 3.27 24.44 -4.05
CA MET A 176 2.81 23.13 -4.50
C MET A 176 3.97 22.28 -5.03
N GLY A 177 4.87 22.87 -5.83
CA GLY A 177 6.06 22.16 -6.29
C GLY A 177 7.00 21.71 -5.16
N ILE A 178 7.12 22.49 -4.08
CA ILE A 178 7.87 22.06 -2.89
C ILE A 178 7.18 20.90 -2.17
N ILE A 179 5.85 20.95 -2.02
CA ILE A 179 5.06 19.87 -1.41
C ILE A 179 5.23 18.58 -2.21
N ASP A 180 5.11 18.64 -3.55
CA ASP A 180 5.31 17.47 -4.43
C ASP A 180 6.71 16.86 -4.27
N ILE A 181 7.75 17.69 -4.15
CA ILE A 181 9.14 17.22 -3.92
C ILE A 181 9.23 16.51 -2.56
N ILE A 182 8.62 17.06 -1.50
CA ILE A 182 8.64 16.46 -0.16
C ILE A 182 7.92 15.11 -0.17
N GLU A 183 6.72 15.03 -0.74
CA GLU A 183 5.91 13.81 -0.80
C GLU A 183 6.61 12.70 -1.61
N ASN A 184 7.18 13.05 -2.77
CA ASN A 184 7.94 12.09 -3.58
C ASN A 184 9.20 11.60 -2.85
N SER A 185 9.96 12.52 -2.23
CA SER A 185 11.17 12.16 -1.46
C SER A 185 10.85 11.25 -0.28
N GLN A 186 9.73 11.47 0.40
CA GLN A 186 9.27 10.63 1.50
C GLN A 186 8.93 9.21 1.00
N THR A 187 8.21 9.10 -0.11
CA THR A 187 7.87 7.82 -0.73
C THR A 187 9.12 7.05 -1.16
N ASP A 188 10.08 7.72 -1.78
CA ASP A 188 11.36 7.14 -2.21
C ASP A 188 12.18 6.63 -1.01
N LEU A 189 12.22 7.40 0.08
CA LEU A 189 12.94 7.00 1.28
C LEU A 189 12.30 5.78 1.97
N GLN A 190 10.97 5.70 2.02
CA GLN A 190 10.26 4.52 2.51
C GLN A 190 10.59 3.27 1.67
N ALA A 191 10.61 3.39 0.35
CA ALA A 191 10.99 2.30 -0.55
C ALA A 191 12.45 1.88 -0.33
N LEU A 192 13.36 2.82 -0.18
CA LEU A 192 14.78 2.57 0.07
C LEU A 192 15.00 1.86 1.42
N ILE A 193 14.31 2.26 2.48
CA ILE A 193 14.37 1.59 3.79
C ILE A 193 13.93 0.13 3.65
N LYS A 194 12.84 -0.14 2.95
CA LYS A 194 12.35 -1.50 2.71
C LYS A 194 13.36 -2.35 1.93
N GLN A 195 13.97 -1.79 0.89
CA GLN A 195 15.01 -2.45 0.12
C GLN A 195 16.25 -2.73 0.97
N THR A 196 16.67 -1.78 1.79
CA THR A 196 17.81 -1.91 2.70
C THR A 196 17.56 -3.03 3.70
N LYS A 197 16.40 -3.10 4.35
CA LYS A 197 16.05 -4.22 5.25
C LYS A 197 16.14 -5.57 4.54
N SER A 198 15.61 -5.68 3.31
CA SER A 198 15.72 -6.90 2.52
C SER A 198 17.17 -7.27 2.19
N LYS A 199 18.03 -6.28 1.89
CA LYS A 199 19.45 -6.50 1.62
C LYS A 199 20.22 -6.94 2.87
N ILE A 200 19.91 -6.39 4.05
CA ILE A 200 20.49 -6.82 5.32
C ILE A 200 20.16 -8.28 5.61
N LEU A 201 18.92 -8.70 5.40
CA LEU A 201 18.55 -10.12 5.53
C LEU A 201 19.31 -11.00 4.53
N ASP A 202 19.47 -10.56 3.29
CA ASP A 202 20.25 -11.27 2.27
C ASP A 202 21.70 -11.49 2.72
N LEU A 203 22.38 -10.43 3.22
CA LEU A 203 23.72 -10.52 3.75
C LEU A 203 23.81 -11.46 4.96
N ALA A 204 22.81 -11.42 5.84
CA ALA A 204 22.75 -12.27 7.03
C ALA A 204 22.68 -13.75 6.70
N ILE A 205 21.79 -14.12 5.76
CA ILE A 205 21.54 -15.52 5.38
C ILE A 205 22.69 -16.14 4.57
N HIS A 206 23.53 -15.31 3.96
CA HIS A 206 24.70 -15.74 3.20
C HIS A 206 26.03 -15.55 3.98
N GLY A 207 25.99 -15.33 5.30
CA GLY A 207 27.17 -15.22 6.16
C GLY A 207 28.06 -14.01 5.88
N LYS A 208 27.47 -12.93 5.31
CA LYS A 208 28.19 -11.70 4.91
C LYS A 208 27.90 -10.50 5.82
N LEU A 209 27.07 -10.66 6.86
CA LEU A 209 26.64 -9.56 7.73
C LEU A 209 27.57 -9.35 8.93
N VAL A 210 28.16 -10.41 9.44
CA VAL A 210 29.09 -10.42 10.56
C VAL A 210 30.33 -11.25 10.23
N PRO A 211 31.50 -10.99 10.85
CA PRO A 211 32.66 -11.86 10.66
C PRO A 211 32.42 -13.23 11.28
N GLN A 212 32.93 -14.27 10.63
CA GLN A 212 33.02 -15.60 11.19
C GLN A 212 34.08 -15.64 12.32
N ASP A 213 33.88 -16.55 13.29
CA ASP A 213 34.85 -16.83 14.34
C ASP A 213 35.16 -18.36 14.29
N LEU A 214 36.41 -18.69 14.05
CA LEU A 214 36.87 -20.09 13.94
C LEU A 214 36.77 -20.86 15.26
N ASN A 215 36.55 -20.15 16.38
CA ASN A 215 36.34 -20.79 17.68
C ASN A 215 34.87 -21.13 17.96
N ASP A 216 33.95 -20.70 17.10
CA ASP A 216 32.56 -21.11 17.24
C ASP A 216 32.39 -22.61 16.98
N GLU A 217 31.61 -23.28 17.80
CA GLU A 217 31.27 -24.70 17.58
C GLU A 217 30.50 -24.85 16.26
N PRO A 218 30.98 -25.70 15.31
CA PRO A 218 30.35 -25.88 14.02
C PRO A 218 28.88 -26.29 14.13
N ALA A 219 28.03 -25.75 13.27
CA ALA A 219 26.59 -26.05 13.28
C ALA A 219 26.28 -27.54 13.04
N LEU A 220 27.15 -28.26 12.31
CA LEU A 220 27.03 -29.69 12.11
C LEU A 220 27.13 -30.46 13.42
N ASP A 221 28.09 -30.09 14.28
CA ASP A 221 28.31 -30.77 15.56
C ASP A 221 27.15 -30.47 16.52
N LEU A 222 26.67 -29.21 16.52
CA LEU A 222 25.47 -28.83 17.25
C LEU A 222 24.22 -29.63 16.83
N LEU A 223 24.00 -29.85 15.53
CA LEU A 223 22.85 -30.63 15.03
C LEU A 223 22.95 -32.12 15.41
N LYS A 224 24.15 -32.68 15.53
CA LYS A 224 24.33 -34.06 16.03
C LYS A 224 23.93 -34.22 17.49
N HIS A 225 23.89 -33.17 18.28
CA HIS A 225 23.32 -33.23 19.63
C HIS A 225 21.77 -33.42 19.60
N ILE A 226 21.07 -32.93 18.56
CA ILE A 226 19.63 -33.20 18.37
C ILE A 226 19.41 -34.59 17.75
N ASN A 227 20.20 -34.93 16.76
CA ASN A 227 20.12 -36.19 16.04
C ASN A 227 21.55 -36.71 15.74
N PRO A 228 22.06 -37.74 16.47
CA PRO A 228 23.41 -38.26 16.26
C PRO A 228 23.69 -38.73 14.83
N ASP A 229 22.67 -39.21 14.12
CA ASP A 229 22.77 -39.71 12.74
C ASP A 229 22.54 -38.60 11.70
N PHE A 230 22.51 -37.32 12.12
CA PHE A 230 22.27 -36.19 11.20
C PHE A 230 23.37 -36.15 10.13
N THR A 231 22.91 -36.10 8.89
CA THR A 231 23.74 -35.86 7.70
C THR A 231 23.20 -34.62 6.95
N PRO A 232 24.07 -33.65 6.59
CA PRO A 232 23.65 -32.49 5.83
C PRO A 232 22.97 -32.88 4.52
N CYS A 233 21.97 -32.09 4.09
CA CYS A 233 21.38 -32.25 2.77
C CYS A 233 22.42 -31.86 1.71
N ASP A 234 22.99 -32.83 1.00
CA ASP A 234 23.87 -32.55 -0.14
C ASP A 234 23.04 -32.55 -1.44
N ASN A 235 22.79 -31.40 -1.99
CA ASN A 235 22.10 -31.24 -3.28
C ASN A 235 23.04 -30.75 -4.40
N GLY A 236 24.34 -30.69 -4.19
CA GLY A 236 25.37 -30.46 -5.22
C GLY A 236 25.38 -29.10 -5.92
N HIS A 237 24.51 -28.15 -5.55
CA HIS A 237 24.32 -26.88 -6.22
C HIS A 237 24.33 -25.66 -5.27
N TYR A 238 25.04 -25.73 -4.16
CA TYR A 238 25.07 -24.62 -3.23
C TYR A 238 26.28 -23.71 -3.46
N GLU A 239 26.04 -22.39 -3.35
CA GLU A 239 27.10 -21.40 -3.22
C GLU A 239 28.05 -21.83 -2.07
N GLN A 240 29.31 -21.46 -2.17
CA GLN A 240 30.32 -21.74 -1.14
C GLN A 240 29.84 -21.15 0.20
N MET A 241 29.47 -22.00 1.14
CA MET A 241 29.07 -21.62 2.49
C MET A 241 30.27 -21.16 3.33
N PRO A 242 30.06 -20.26 4.30
CA PRO A 242 31.07 -19.94 5.28
C PRO A 242 31.48 -21.17 6.10
N ASP A 243 32.72 -21.18 6.61
CA ASP A 243 33.21 -22.23 7.50
C ASP A 243 32.33 -22.34 8.76
N GLY A 244 32.12 -23.56 9.23
CA GLY A 244 31.28 -23.85 10.39
C GLY A 244 29.76 -23.85 10.15
N TRP A 245 29.31 -23.42 8.96
CA TRP A 245 27.89 -23.49 8.58
C TRP A 245 27.54 -24.91 8.06
N THR A 246 26.25 -25.25 8.16
CA THR A 246 25.73 -26.49 7.57
C THR A 246 24.32 -26.29 6.99
N ILE A 247 23.91 -27.25 6.14
CA ILE A 247 22.56 -27.25 5.57
C ILE A 247 21.69 -28.22 6.34
N THR A 248 20.55 -27.75 6.80
CA THR A 248 19.49 -28.52 7.45
C THR A 248 18.14 -28.20 6.84
N THR A 249 17.06 -28.79 7.34
CA THR A 249 15.68 -28.43 6.96
C THR A 249 14.87 -27.95 8.16
N ILE A 250 13.76 -27.27 7.92
CA ILE A 250 12.85 -26.87 9.01
C ILE A 250 12.36 -28.10 9.77
N LYS A 251 12.11 -29.22 9.09
CA LYS A 251 11.68 -30.47 9.69
C LYS A 251 12.69 -31.05 10.70
N ASP A 252 13.99 -30.91 10.41
CA ASP A 252 15.03 -31.46 11.28
C ASP A 252 15.11 -30.71 12.61
N ILE A 253 14.89 -29.40 12.59
CA ILE A 253 15.11 -28.51 13.74
C ILE A 253 13.82 -28.05 14.45
N CYS A 254 12.65 -28.27 13.86
CA CYS A 254 11.36 -27.83 14.43
C CYS A 254 10.38 -28.98 14.60
N GLU A 255 9.54 -28.85 15.61
CA GLU A 255 8.26 -29.53 15.69
C GLU A 255 7.20 -28.67 14.95
N ASN A 256 6.34 -29.34 14.17
CA ASN A 256 5.22 -28.74 13.50
C ASN A 256 3.92 -29.05 14.25
N ILE A 257 3.22 -28.01 14.73
CA ILE A 257 2.01 -28.13 15.52
C ILE A 257 0.85 -27.46 14.76
N ASN A 258 -0.19 -28.23 14.45
CA ASN A 258 -1.40 -27.68 13.80
C ASN A 258 -2.30 -26.94 14.80
N GLY A 259 -2.95 -25.89 14.31
CA GLY A 259 -3.81 -25.04 15.13
C GLY A 259 -5.14 -25.68 15.55
N LEU A 260 -5.88 -24.96 16.37
CA LEU A 260 -7.11 -25.41 17.02
C LEU A 260 -8.36 -25.16 16.17
N TRP A 261 -9.37 -26.01 16.41
CA TRP A 261 -10.77 -25.83 16.04
C TRP A 261 -11.61 -25.58 17.31
N LYS A 262 -12.79 -24.97 17.14
CA LYS A 262 -13.76 -24.84 18.23
C LYS A 262 -14.07 -26.22 18.83
N GLY A 263 -13.99 -26.32 20.16
CA GLY A 263 -14.20 -27.56 20.89
C GLY A 263 -15.67 -28.00 20.91
N LYS A 264 -15.88 -29.31 21.05
CA LYS A 264 -17.21 -29.94 21.10
C LYS A 264 -17.44 -30.76 22.36
N LYS A 265 -16.40 -31.09 23.12
CA LYS A 265 -16.43 -32.00 24.25
C LYS A 265 -15.85 -31.36 25.52
N GLU A 266 -16.52 -31.52 26.63
CA GLU A 266 -16.04 -31.10 27.95
C GLU A 266 -14.84 -31.95 28.42
N PRO A 267 -13.93 -31.37 29.25
CA PRO A 267 -13.99 -30.01 29.75
C PRO A 267 -13.50 -28.99 28.73
N LEU A 268 -14.21 -27.86 28.62
CA LEU A 268 -13.88 -26.74 27.75
C LEU A 268 -13.15 -25.64 28.52
N VAL A 269 -12.29 -24.90 27.83
CA VAL A 269 -11.61 -23.70 28.32
C VAL A 269 -11.72 -22.60 27.27
N ASN A 270 -12.04 -21.38 27.71
CA ASN A 270 -12.13 -20.21 26.83
C ASN A 270 -10.73 -19.63 26.65
N VAL A 271 -10.23 -19.54 25.37
CA VAL A 271 -8.86 -19.11 25.08
C VAL A 271 -8.84 -18.13 23.91
N GLY A 272 -7.96 -17.14 23.99
CA GLY A 272 -7.66 -16.25 22.87
C GLY A 272 -6.88 -17.01 21.77
N VAL A 273 -7.30 -16.83 20.52
CA VAL A 273 -6.75 -17.55 19.36
C VAL A 273 -6.17 -16.55 18.36
N ILE A 274 -4.89 -16.70 18.08
CA ILE A 274 -4.18 -15.95 17.04
C ILE A 274 -4.58 -16.51 15.67
N ARG A 275 -4.97 -15.62 14.76
CA ARG A 275 -5.41 -15.92 13.38
C ARG A 275 -4.61 -15.11 12.37
N ASN A 276 -4.72 -15.45 11.07
CA ASN A 276 -4.13 -14.68 9.99
C ASN A 276 -4.50 -13.18 10.04
N ALA A 277 -5.72 -12.85 10.50
CA ALA A 277 -6.19 -11.48 10.67
C ALA A 277 -5.39 -10.69 11.72
N ASN A 278 -4.68 -11.36 12.60
CA ASN A 278 -3.80 -10.74 13.58
C ASN A 278 -2.37 -10.51 13.07
N PHE A 279 -2.10 -10.84 11.81
CA PHE A 279 -0.79 -10.64 11.18
C PHE A 279 -0.75 -9.28 10.48
N THR A 280 0.07 -8.37 10.97
CA THR A 280 0.26 -7.05 10.36
C THR A 280 1.08 -7.13 9.07
N LYS A 281 1.06 -6.07 8.25
CA LYS A 281 1.85 -6.02 6.99
C LYS A 281 3.36 -5.96 7.24
N ASP A 282 3.79 -5.50 8.39
CA ASP A 282 5.18 -5.40 8.85
C ASP A 282 5.65 -6.61 9.68
N PHE A 283 4.93 -7.74 9.55
CA PHE A 283 5.27 -9.04 10.15
C PHE A 283 5.30 -9.03 11.68
N LYS A 284 4.39 -8.28 12.30
CA LYS A 284 4.14 -8.24 13.75
C LYS A 284 2.76 -8.81 14.08
N LEU A 285 2.51 -9.11 15.36
CA LEU A 285 1.19 -9.52 15.86
C LEU A 285 0.40 -8.30 16.32
N ASP A 286 -0.85 -8.21 15.86
CA ASP A 286 -1.85 -7.29 16.37
C ASP A 286 -2.74 -8.02 17.38
N TYR A 287 -2.69 -7.55 18.62
CA TYR A 287 -3.48 -8.11 19.73
C TYR A 287 -4.80 -7.37 19.96
N THR A 288 -5.14 -6.34 19.17
CA THR A 288 -6.33 -5.52 19.39
C THR A 288 -7.65 -6.26 19.10
N ASN A 289 -7.60 -7.28 18.23
CA ASN A 289 -8.78 -8.04 17.81
C ASN A 289 -8.56 -9.55 17.94
N ILE A 290 -8.28 -10.00 19.16
CA ILE A 290 -8.17 -11.42 19.48
C ILE A 290 -9.56 -12.03 19.64
N GLU A 291 -9.85 -13.12 18.92
CA GLU A 291 -11.04 -13.90 19.10
C GLU A 291 -10.85 -14.92 20.23
N TYR A 292 -11.83 -14.99 21.14
CA TYR A 292 -11.88 -15.98 22.21
C TYR A 292 -12.88 -17.07 21.85
N ILE A 293 -12.45 -18.32 21.90
CA ILE A 293 -13.27 -19.48 21.60
C ILE A 293 -13.15 -20.53 22.70
N ASP A 294 -14.22 -21.33 22.86
CA ASP A 294 -14.19 -22.51 23.74
C ASP A 294 -13.53 -23.66 23.02
N VAL A 295 -12.49 -24.21 23.63
CA VAL A 295 -11.71 -25.34 23.11
C VAL A 295 -11.59 -26.43 24.17
N GLU A 296 -11.38 -27.66 23.73
CA GLU A 296 -11.13 -28.77 24.64
C GLU A 296 -9.84 -28.51 25.43
N GLN A 297 -9.88 -28.65 26.76
CA GLN A 297 -8.73 -28.39 27.63
C GLN A 297 -7.48 -29.22 27.20
N ARG A 298 -7.67 -30.47 26.78
CA ARG A 298 -6.58 -31.32 26.27
C ARG A 298 -5.94 -30.75 25.03
N ALA A 299 -6.75 -30.21 24.11
CA ALA A 299 -6.28 -29.61 22.89
C ALA A 299 -5.46 -28.33 23.16
N PHE A 300 -5.91 -27.48 24.11
CA PHE A 300 -5.18 -26.31 24.54
C PHE A 300 -3.82 -26.66 25.17
N VAL A 301 -3.79 -27.68 26.07
CA VAL A 301 -2.53 -28.13 26.69
C VAL A 301 -1.47 -28.53 25.67
N GLN A 302 -1.87 -29.08 24.51
CA GLN A 302 -0.96 -29.49 23.45
C GLN A 302 -0.64 -28.37 22.46
N ARG A 303 -1.54 -27.39 22.31
CA ARG A 303 -1.51 -26.37 21.23
C ARG A 303 -1.54 -24.94 21.72
N HIS A 304 -0.98 -24.68 22.91
CA HIS A 304 -0.76 -23.31 23.38
C HIS A 304 0.54 -22.74 22.83
N LEU A 305 0.61 -21.42 22.74
CA LEU A 305 1.81 -20.71 22.32
C LEU A 305 2.84 -20.62 23.43
N LEU A 306 4.10 -20.75 23.07
CA LEU A 306 5.27 -20.51 23.90
C LEU A 306 6.11 -19.39 23.29
N ASN A 307 6.77 -18.62 24.15
CA ASN A 307 7.73 -17.60 23.69
C ASN A 307 8.77 -18.23 22.75
N GLY A 308 8.97 -17.63 21.58
CA GLY A 308 9.84 -18.13 20.53
C GLY A 308 9.17 -19.09 19.52
N ASP A 309 7.88 -19.37 19.64
CA ASP A 309 7.15 -20.08 18.59
C ASP A 309 7.02 -19.19 17.32
N LEU A 310 7.16 -19.79 16.13
CA LEU A 310 6.85 -19.12 14.88
C LEU A 310 5.44 -19.54 14.43
N ILE A 311 4.52 -18.58 14.39
CA ILE A 311 3.17 -18.81 13.90
C ILE A 311 3.19 -18.61 12.38
N VAL A 312 2.86 -19.65 11.62
CA VAL A 312 2.95 -19.68 10.16
C VAL A 312 1.56 -19.74 9.54
N GLU A 313 1.29 -18.87 8.57
CA GLU A 313 0.08 -18.88 7.78
C GLU A 313 0.02 -20.10 6.86
N LYS A 314 -0.97 -20.99 7.09
CA LYS A 314 -1.11 -22.24 6.34
C LYS A 314 -2.18 -22.16 5.24
N SER A 315 -3.20 -21.36 5.42
CA SER A 315 -4.34 -21.22 4.50
C SER A 315 -4.85 -19.78 4.46
N GLY A 316 -5.37 -19.32 3.33
CA GLY A 316 -6.06 -18.03 3.23
C GLY A 316 -5.33 -16.96 2.44
N GLY A 317 -4.13 -17.22 1.94
CA GLY A 317 -3.38 -16.25 1.14
C GLY A 317 -3.99 -15.91 -0.22
N SER A 318 -3.27 -15.14 -1.02
CA SER A 318 -3.62 -14.74 -2.39
C SER A 318 -2.38 -14.75 -3.27
N ASP A 319 -2.53 -14.48 -4.58
CA ASP A 319 -1.40 -14.37 -5.51
C ASP A 319 -0.41 -13.28 -5.10
N ASN A 320 -0.91 -12.17 -4.56
CA ASN A 320 -0.08 -11.06 -4.10
C ASN A 320 0.46 -11.25 -2.68
N ASN A 321 -0.25 -12.02 -1.84
CA ASN A 321 0.13 -12.33 -0.47
C ASN A 321 0.10 -13.84 -0.27
N PRO A 322 1.16 -14.57 -0.68
CA PRO A 322 1.19 -16.02 -0.59
C PRO A 322 1.13 -16.49 0.87
N VAL A 323 0.64 -17.70 1.08
CA VAL A 323 0.74 -18.38 2.39
C VAL A 323 2.19 -18.69 2.75
N GLY A 324 2.45 -19.08 3.99
CA GLY A 324 3.80 -19.36 4.49
C GLY A 324 4.47 -18.17 5.18
N ARG A 325 3.75 -17.06 5.34
CA ARG A 325 4.17 -15.93 6.17
C ARG A 325 4.29 -16.38 7.62
N ALA A 326 5.42 -16.08 8.25
CA ALA A 326 5.69 -16.44 9.63
C ALA A 326 5.79 -15.18 10.52
N ILE A 327 5.32 -15.29 11.75
CA ILE A 327 5.45 -14.27 12.79
C ILE A 327 6.04 -14.91 14.02
N LEU A 328 7.04 -14.26 14.62
CA LEU A 328 7.62 -14.69 15.88
C LEU A 328 6.72 -14.29 17.05
N TYR A 329 6.36 -15.26 17.89
CA TYR A 329 5.61 -15.02 19.11
C TYR A 329 6.56 -14.69 20.28
N GLU A 330 6.52 -13.45 20.75
CA GLU A 330 7.30 -12.95 21.87
C GLU A 330 6.44 -12.67 23.12
N GLY A 331 5.28 -13.31 23.21
CA GLY A 331 4.30 -13.14 24.30
C GLY A 331 4.51 -14.08 25.48
N LYS A 332 3.62 -13.97 26.46
CA LYS A 332 3.60 -14.86 27.63
C LYS A 332 3.24 -16.29 27.24
N ASN A 333 3.94 -17.26 27.81
CA ASN A 333 3.67 -18.68 27.58
C ASN A 333 2.26 -19.08 28.05
N ARG A 334 1.60 -19.93 27.29
CA ARG A 334 0.30 -20.57 27.63
C ARG A 334 -0.87 -19.60 27.81
N VAL A 335 -0.81 -18.39 27.22
CA VAL A 335 -1.91 -17.43 27.25
C VAL A 335 -2.81 -17.59 26.03
N PHE A 336 -2.18 -17.76 24.86
CA PHE A 336 -2.89 -17.86 23.58
C PHE A 336 -2.70 -19.24 22.94
N SER A 337 -3.64 -19.57 22.05
CA SER A 337 -3.51 -20.61 21.07
C SER A 337 -3.52 -20.01 19.65
N PHE A 338 -3.65 -20.81 18.62
CA PHE A 338 -3.62 -20.40 17.22
C PHE A 338 -4.63 -21.19 16.39
N SER A 339 -5.14 -20.58 15.32
CA SER A 339 -6.24 -21.10 14.53
C SER A 339 -5.78 -22.26 13.61
N ASN A 340 -6.74 -23.04 13.15
CA ASN A 340 -6.52 -24.10 12.15
C ASN A 340 -6.02 -23.61 10.78
N PHE A 341 -6.17 -22.30 10.48
CA PHE A 341 -5.59 -21.65 9.29
C PHE A 341 -4.08 -21.33 9.46
N THR A 342 -3.57 -21.53 10.67
CA THR A 342 -2.16 -21.37 11.01
C THR A 342 -1.57 -22.68 11.55
N MET A 343 -0.26 -22.74 11.61
CA MET A 343 0.51 -23.75 12.33
C MET A 343 1.60 -23.08 13.13
N VAL A 344 2.19 -23.79 14.06
CA VAL A 344 3.37 -23.35 14.82
C VAL A 344 4.55 -24.20 14.45
N LEU A 345 5.68 -23.55 14.17
CA LEU A 345 7.00 -24.16 14.19
C LEU A 345 7.62 -23.85 15.54
N ARG A 346 7.89 -24.89 16.30
CA ARG A 346 8.58 -24.82 17.61
C ARG A 346 9.96 -25.41 17.48
N VAL A 347 10.99 -24.62 17.71
CA VAL A 347 12.37 -25.08 17.69
C VAL A 347 12.58 -26.17 18.76
N LYS A 348 13.16 -27.31 18.35
CA LYS A 348 13.39 -28.48 19.22
C LYS A 348 14.38 -28.17 20.35
N ASP A 349 15.49 -27.52 20.01
CA ASP A 349 16.49 -27.07 20.97
C ASP A 349 16.91 -25.62 20.71
N LYS A 350 16.55 -24.73 21.64
CA LYS A 350 16.83 -23.29 21.57
C LYS A 350 18.31 -22.94 21.83
N ASN A 351 19.12 -23.87 22.33
CA ASN A 351 20.56 -23.68 22.51
C ASN A 351 21.34 -23.96 21.21
N ILE A 352 20.72 -24.60 20.24
CA ILE A 352 21.30 -24.96 18.95
C ILE A 352 20.76 -24.06 17.82
N VAL A 353 19.44 -23.82 17.83
CA VAL A 353 18.79 -22.99 16.83
C VAL A 353 18.02 -21.85 17.51
N SER A 354 18.37 -20.62 17.19
CA SER A 354 17.62 -19.47 17.64
C SER A 354 16.30 -19.31 16.85
N SER A 355 15.18 -19.25 17.56
CA SER A 355 13.87 -18.95 16.95
C SER A 355 13.87 -17.63 16.16
N LYS A 356 14.61 -16.62 16.64
CA LYS A 356 14.77 -15.33 15.96
C LYS A 356 15.56 -15.44 14.65
N PHE A 357 16.62 -16.23 14.63
CA PHE A 357 17.36 -16.49 13.40
C PHE A 357 16.49 -17.21 12.37
N LEU A 358 15.76 -18.25 12.80
CA LEU A 358 14.82 -18.96 11.94
C LEU A 358 13.71 -18.02 11.41
N TYR A 359 13.19 -17.11 12.24
CA TYR A 359 12.24 -16.10 11.84
C TYR A 359 12.80 -15.20 10.71
N TYR A 360 14.02 -14.65 10.88
CA TYR A 360 14.65 -13.82 9.85
C TYR A 360 14.94 -14.61 8.56
N TYR A 361 15.27 -15.88 8.67
CA TYR A 361 15.45 -16.75 7.51
C TYR A 361 14.14 -16.93 6.73
N ILE A 362 13.04 -17.25 7.41
CA ILE A 362 11.73 -17.42 6.78
C ILE A 362 11.24 -16.09 6.21
N LEU A 363 11.43 -14.99 6.91
CA LEU A 363 11.11 -13.65 6.44
C LEU A 363 11.85 -13.32 5.14
N TYR A 364 13.14 -13.59 5.07
CA TYR A 364 13.94 -13.46 3.84
C TYR A 364 13.35 -14.27 2.68
N LYS A 365 13.08 -15.56 2.90
CA LYS A 365 12.50 -16.45 1.89
C LYS A 365 11.12 -15.94 1.41
N TYR A 366 10.29 -15.44 2.33
CA TYR A 366 9.00 -14.86 2.00
C TYR A 366 9.14 -13.60 1.12
N GLN A 367 10.00 -12.67 1.50
CA GLN A 367 10.26 -11.43 0.75
C GLN A 367 10.85 -11.69 -0.64
N LYS A 368 11.64 -12.74 -0.81
CA LYS A 368 12.19 -13.19 -2.11
C LYS A 368 11.18 -13.98 -2.96
N GLY A 369 9.96 -14.17 -2.47
CA GLY A 369 8.87 -14.80 -3.23
C GLY A 369 8.93 -16.33 -3.30
N PHE A 370 9.80 -16.99 -2.53
CA PHE A 370 9.92 -18.47 -2.52
C PHE A 370 8.60 -19.16 -2.17
N MET A 371 7.75 -18.52 -1.35
CA MET A 371 6.49 -19.11 -0.89
C MET A 371 5.47 -19.33 -2.01
N ARG A 372 5.58 -18.62 -3.15
CA ARG A 372 4.69 -18.80 -4.31
C ARG A 372 4.76 -20.21 -4.89
N SER A 373 5.95 -20.84 -4.88
CA SER A 373 6.15 -22.22 -5.34
C SER A 373 5.72 -23.29 -4.33
N MET A 374 5.38 -22.87 -3.10
CA MET A 374 5.02 -23.73 -1.97
C MET A 374 3.52 -23.68 -1.65
N GLN A 375 2.70 -23.16 -2.53
CA GLN A 375 1.24 -23.09 -2.34
C GLN A 375 0.48 -23.79 -3.45
N THR A 376 -0.71 -24.28 -3.11
CA THR A 376 -1.71 -24.75 -4.08
C THR A 376 -2.93 -23.84 -4.00
N GLN A 377 -3.64 -23.68 -5.12
CA GLN A 377 -4.91 -22.98 -5.17
C GLN A 377 -6.05 -23.97 -5.33
N THR A 378 -7.01 -23.94 -4.43
CA THR A 378 -8.27 -24.68 -4.52
C THR A 378 -9.41 -23.71 -4.28
N THR A 379 -10.39 -23.64 -5.20
CA THR A 379 -11.65 -22.88 -5.08
C THR A 379 -11.52 -21.53 -4.31
N GLY A 380 -10.60 -20.68 -4.73
CA GLY A 380 -10.43 -19.32 -4.16
C GLY A 380 -9.56 -19.19 -2.90
N LEU A 381 -9.08 -20.29 -2.34
CA LEU A 381 -8.16 -20.28 -1.19
C LEU A 381 -6.80 -20.86 -1.57
N HIS A 382 -5.74 -20.20 -1.12
CA HIS A 382 -4.37 -20.70 -1.22
C HIS A 382 -4.04 -21.50 0.03
N ASN A 383 -3.42 -22.66 -0.17
CA ASN A 383 -3.00 -23.55 0.92
C ASN A 383 -1.51 -23.87 0.79
N LEU A 384 -0.81 -23.90 1.91
CA LEU A 384 0.62 -24.23 1.98
C LEU A 384 0.84 -25.72 1.71
N ILE A 385 1.78 -26.04 0.82
CA ILE A 385 2.26 -27.43 0.63
C ILE A 385 3.24 -27.72 1.76
N LEU A 386 2.71 -28.31 2.83
CA LEU A 386 3.42 -28.49 4.09
C LEU A 386 4.76 -29.20 3.92
N ASP A 387 4.79 -30.30 3.18
CA ASP A 387 6.01 -31.11 2.98
C ASP A 387 7.11 -30.29 2.29
N LYS A 388 6.78 -29.48 1.29
CA LYS A 388 7.74 -28.58 0.64
C LYS A 388 8.25 -27.50 1.60
N TYR A 389 7.37 -26.95 2.40
CA TYR A 389 7.72 -25.91 3.36
C TYR A 389 8.65 -26.46 4.46
N LEU A 390 8.35 -27.62 5.01
CA LEU A 390 9.15 -28.29 6.03
C LEU A 390 10.49 -28.81 5.49
N ALA A 391 10.53 -29.19 4.21
CA ALA A 391 11.76 -29.62 3.52
C ALA A 391 12.59 -28.41 2.98
N MET A 392 12.18 -27.16 3.26
CA MET A 392 12.93 -25.98 2.82
C MET A 392 14.34 -26.00 3.42
N PRO A 393 15.40 -25.94 2.57
CA PRO A 393 16.77 -25.95 3.06
C PRO A 393 17.05 -24.66 3.83
N LEU A 394 17.72 -24.80 4.96
CA LEU A 394 18.16 -23.75 5.87
C LEU A 394 19.68 -23.78 5.99
N TYR A 395 20.35 -22.68 5.67
CA TYR A 395 21.75 -22.46 5.95
C TYR A 395 21.90 -22.06 7.42
N LEU A 396 22.41 -22.97 8.24
CA LEU A 396 22.50 -22.79 9.68
C LEU A 396 23.92 -22.42 10.08
N PRO A 397 24.17 -21.24 10.67
CA PRO A 397 25.46 -20.87 11.27
C PRO A 397 25.66 -21.53 12.64
N PRO A 398 26.91 -21.53 13.15
CA PRO A 398 27.16 -21.73 14.58
C PRO A 398 26.26 -20.89 15.48
N TYR A 399 25.85 -21.45 16.63
CA TYR A 399 24.86 -20.74 17.49
C TYR A 399 25.32 -19.35 17.93
N SER A 400 26.60 -19.21 18.29
CA SER A 400 27.18 -17.91 18.66
C SER A 400 27.12 -16.91 17.50
N GLU A 401 27.33 -17.37 16.27
CA GLU A 401 27.19 -16.52 15.08
C GLU A 401 25.72 -16.12 14.81
N GLN A 402 24.75 -17.05 15.03
CA GLN A 402 23.32 -16.71 14.98
C GLN A 402 23.01 -15.51 15.90
N GLN A 403 23.55 -15.49 17.12
CA GLN A 403 23.32 -14.40 18.08
C GLN A 403 23.97 -13.09 17.60
N ARG A 404 25.17 -13.12 17.01
CA ARG A 404 25.83 -11.94 16.42
C ARG A 404 25.03 -11.38 15.25
N ILE A 405 24.53 -12.26 14.37
CA ILE A 405 23.69 -11.90 13.22
C ILE A 405 22.39 -11.23 13.70
N ILE A 406 21.68 -11.85 14.65
CA ILE A 406 20.42 -11.32 15.20
C ILE A 406 20.64 -9.91 15.77
N LYS A 407 21.64 -9.76 16.65
CA LYS A 407 21.97 -8.47 17.27
C LYS A 407 22.26 -7.40 16.21
N ARG A 408 22.98 -7.76 15.16
CA ARG A 408 23.30 -6.82 14.07
C ARG A 408 22.08 -6.42 13.27
N ILE A 409 21.19 -7.38 12.93
CA ILE A 409 19.91 -7.09 12.24
C ILE A 409 19.07 -6.16 13.09
N GLU A 410 18.88 -6.46 14.40
CA GLU A 410 18.05 -5.67 15.31
C GLU A 410 18.54 -4.23 15.42
N VAL A 411 19.85 -4.02 15.58
CA VAL A 411 20.41 -2.65 15.64
C VAL A 411 20.11 -1.88 14.35
N ILE A 412 20.33 -2.49 13.19
CA ILE A 412 20.10 -1.81 11.91
C ILE A 412 18.59 -1.59 11.68
N PHE A 413 17.75 -2.59 11.96
CA PHE A 413 16.30 -2.47 11.76
C PHE A 413 15.68 -1.41 12.68
N ASN A 414 16.07 -1.38 13.95
CA ASN A 414 15.60 -0.34 14.88
C ASN A 414 16.00 1.06 14.42
N THR A 415 17.23 1.24 13.92
CA THR A 415 17.65 2.53 13.35
C THR A 415 16.80 2.92 12.13
N LEU A 416 16.55 1.98 11.22
CA LEU A 416 15.72 2.23 10.04
C LEU A 416 14.25 2.47 10.40
N ASP A 417 13.73 1.80 11.44
CA ASP A 417 12.38 2.02 11.95
C ASP A 417 12.23 3.39 12.58
N THR A 418 13.22 3.85 13.35
CA THR A 418 13.24 5.22 13.92
C THR A 418 13.22 6.27 12.81
N ILE A 419 13.97 6.07 11.72
CA ILE A 419 13.92 6.97 10.55
C ILE A 419 12.51 6.94 9.91
N MET A 420 11.94 5.75 9.75
CA MET A 420 10.59 5.58 9.16
C MET A 420 9.50 6.27 10.00
N GLU A 421 9.59 6.21 11.31
CA GLU A 421 8.64 6.84 12.24
C GLU A 421 8.77 8.38 12.27
N SER A 422 9.92 8.92 11.85
CA SER A 422 10.16 10.36 11.76
C SER A 422 9.70 10.98 10.43
N LEU A 423 9.28 10.17 9.45
CA LEU A 423 8.74 10.59 8.17
C LEU A 423 7.23 10.80 8.22
#